data_903b714812559d9fcd7b03f19d811dc1
#
_entry.id   903b714812559d9fcd7b03f19d811dc1
#
_cell.length_a   1.000
_cell.length_b   1.000
_cell.length_c   1.000
_cell.angle_alpha   90.00
_cell.angle_beta   90.00
_cell.angle_gamma   90.00
#
_symmetry.space_group_name_H-M   'P 1'
#
loop_
_entity.id
_entity.type
_entity.pdbx_description
1 polymer ?
#
loop_
_entity_poly.entity_id
_entity_poly.type
_entity_poly.pdbx_seq_one_letter_code
_entity_poly.pdbx_strand_id
1 'polypeptide(L)'
;KPVIFDGDTGGKIEHFVFTVRTLERLGISAVIIEDKVGLKQNSLFGTDAVQIQDTIEGFCNKIRTGKNAQVSDDFMIIARIESLIAGKSIDDALARAAAYVEAGADGIMIHSKNKSGDDIKEFCQRFRVANVSTPIVVVPTTYSHITETELASWGVNVGIYANHMLRSAYHSMVNCAKSILMNERSQEAVNEYCM
;
A
#
# COMPACT_ATOMS: atom_id res chain seq x y z
N LYS A 1 18.76 -5.34 1.78
CA LYS A 1 17.61 -5.34 0.86
C LYS A 1 16.77 -4.11 1.15
N PRO A 2 16.16 -3.45 0.15
CA PRO A 2 15.28 -2.32 0.38
C PRO A 2 14.06 -2.73 1.22
N VAL A 3 13.62 -1.81 2.08
CA VAL A 3 12.44 -1.98 2.94
C VAL A 3 11.48 -0.84 2.68
N ILE A 4 10.20 -1.17 2.46
CA ILE A 4 9.11 -0.20 2.34
C ILE A 4 8.27 -0.29 3.62
N PHE A 5 8.06 0.82 4.30
CA PHE A 5 7.28 0.91 5.52
C PHE A 5 5.84 1.38 5.21
N ASP A 6 4.84 0.66 5.72
CA ASP A 6 3.44 1.13 5.68
C ASP A 6 3.25 2.17 6.80
N GLY A 7 3.15 3.43 6.41
CA GLY A 7 3.03 4.57 7.31
C GLY A 7 1.60 4.96 7.62
N ASP A 8 0.61 4.13 7.26
CA ASP A 8 -0.81 4.44 7.42
C ASP A 8 -1.17 5.79 6.76
N THR A 9 -1.81 6.72 7.49
CA THR A 9 -2.11 8.08 7.01
C THR A 9 -0.92 9.04 7.15
N GLY A 10 0.23 8.59 7.64
CA GLY A 10 1.35 9.42 8.07
C GLY A 10 1.11 10.15 9.40
N GLY A 11 -0.05 9.97 10.02
CA GLY A 11 -0.43 10.63 11.26
C GLY A 11 -0.60 12.16 11.10
N LYS A 12 -0.37 12.89 12.20
CA LYS A 12 -0.34 14.35 12.18
C LYS A 12 0.92 14.86 11.48
N ILE A 13 0.81 15.98 10.77
CA ILE A 13 1.93 16.55 9.98
C ILE A 13 3.17 16.77 10.85
N GLU A 14 3.00 17.28 12.07
CA GLU A 14 4.09 17.54 13.01
C GLU A 14 4.82 16.25 13.42
N HIS A 15 4.11 15.14 13.51
CA HIS A 15 4.68 13.84 13.85
C HIS A 15 5.32 13.16 12.64
N PHE A 16 4.82 13.42 11.43
CA PHE A 16 5.35 12.83 10.21
C PHE A 16 6.81 13.22 9.96
N VAL A 17 7.21 14.44 10.33
CA VAL A 17 8.62 14.89 10.30
C VAL A 17 9.52 13.93 11.08
N PHE A 18 9.12 13.54 12.28
CA PHE A 18 9.90 12.63 13.12
C PHE A 18 9.88 11.20 12.58
N THR A 19 8.75 10.78 12.00
CA THR A 19 8.62 9.48 11.34
C THR A 19 9.61 9.36 10.18
N VAL A 20 9.65 10.33 9.26
CA VAL A 20 10.57 10.36 8.12
C VAL A 20 12.01 10.25 8.60
N ARG A 21 12.45 11.14 9.49
CA ARG A 21 13.83 11.14 10.03
C ARG A 21 14.19 9.84 10.74
N THR A 22 13.23 9.23 11.42
CA THR A 22 13.47 7.95 12.11
C THR A 22 13.63 6.82 11.11
N LEU A 23 12.80 6.75 10.08
CA LEU A 23 12.86 5.72 9.05
C LEU A 23 14.18 5.81 8.26
N GLU A 24 14.60 7.02 7.86
CA GLU A 24 15.89 7.23 7.20
C GLU A 24 17.06 6.75 8.07
N ARG A 25 17.08 7.13 9.35
CA ARG A 25 18.12 6.71 10.29
C ARG A 25 18.19 5.19 10.47
N LEU A 26 17.07 4.50 10.33
CA LEU A 26 16.97 3.04 10.37
C LEU A 26 17.34 2.36 9.04
N GLY A 27 17.64 3.11 8.00
CA GLY A 27 17.98 2.58 6.68
C GLY A 27 16.77 2.03 5.91
N ILE A 28 15.54 2.48 6.26
CA ILE A 28 14.32 2.19 5.49
C ILE A 28 14.40 2.95 4.17
N SER A 29 13.99 2.31 3.07
CA SER A 29 14.13 2.89 1.73
C SER A 29 12.93 3.76 1.33
N ALA A 30 11.74 3.45 1.82
CA ALA A 30 10.53 4.19 1.49
C ALA A 30 9.46 4.10 2.58
N VAL A 31 8.60 5.12 2.62
CA VAL A 31 7.34 5.08 3.36
C VAL A 31 6.17 5.25 2.41
N ILE A 32 5.13 4.44 2.58
CA ILE A 32 3.84 4.64 1.90
C ILE A 32 2.90 5.31 2.89
N ILE A 33 2.27 6.41 2.48
CA ILE A 33 1.22 7.08 3.27
C ILE A 33 -0.05 7.23 2.44
N GLU A 34 -1.22 6.98 3.04
CA GLU A 34 -2.51 7.06 2.37
C GLU A 34 -3.20 8.41 2.59
N ASP A 35 -3.88 8.91 1.57
CA ASP A 35 -4.57 10.19 1.56
C ASP A 35 -5.93 10.16 2.28
N LYS A 36 -5.94 9.55 3.49
CA LYS A 36 -7.09 9.54 4.39
C LYS A 36 -6.82 10.35 5.64
N VAL A 37 -7.89 10.81 6.28
CA VAL A 37 -7.85 11.50 7.57
C VAL A 37 -8.27 10.57 8.70
N GLY A 38 -7.71 10.79 9.89
CA GLY A 38 -8.01 10.03 11.09
C GLY A 38 -7.12 8.80 11.29
N LEU A 39 -7.60 7.87 12.11
CA LEU A 39 -6.90 6.61 12.36
C LEU A 39 -7.10 5.66 11.17
N LYS A 40 -6.10 4.80 10.95
CA LYS A 40 -6.16 3.79 9.90
C LYS A 40 -7.40 2.91 10.06
N GLN A 41 -8.11 2.73 8.95
CA GLN A 41 -9.20 1.79 8.82
C GLN A 41 -8.92 0.86 7.64
N ASN A 42 -9.32 -0.41 7.77
CA ASN A 42 -9.11 -1.38 6.71
C ASN A 42 -9.88 -0.94 5.44
N SER A 43 -9.17 -0.85 4.31
CA SER A 43 -9.75 -0.43 3.04
C SER A 43 -10.51 -1.54 2.30
N LEU A 44 -10.25 -2.82 2.63
CA LEU A 44 -10.76 -3.98 1.85
C LEU A 44 -11.82 -4.80 2.58
N PHE A 45 -11.76 -4.90 3.91
CA PHE A 45 -12.57 -5.85 4.68
C PHE A 45 -13.15 -5.23 5.95
N GLY A 46 -14.46 -5.48 6.16
CA GLY A 46 -15.03 -5.55 7.50
C GLY A 46 -15.36 -4.26 8.21
N THR A 47 -15.45 -3.10 7.52
CA THR A 47 -15.94 -1.89 8.16
C THR A 47 -16.97 -1.17 7.29
N ASP A 48 -18.17 -0.93 7.86
CA ASP A 48 -19.15 0.02 7.33
C ASP A 48 -18.78 1.48 7.67
N ALA A 49 -17.58 1.69 8.23
CA ALA A 49 -17.11 3.01 8.61
C ALA A 49 -16.80 3.85 7.35
N VAL A 50 -17.38 5.03 7.29
CA VAL A 50 -17.14 5.99 6.22
C VAL A 50 -15.65 6.39 6.24
N GLN A 51 -14.94 6.06 5.17
CA GLN A 51 -13.55 6.43 5.00
C GLN A 51 -13.47 7.83 4.41
N ILE A 52 -12.93 8.76 5.18
CA ILE A 52 -12.81 10.16 4.76
C ILE A 52 -11.43 10.36 4.13
N GLN A 53 -11.45 10.70 2.84
CA GLN A 53 -10.25 11.07 2.10
C GLN A 53 -9.88 12.53 2.40
N ASP A 54 -8.59 12.81 2.59
CA ASP A 54 -8.07 14.14 2.82
C ASP A 54 -8.28 15.05 1.60
N THR A 55 -8.20 16.36 1.82
CA THR A 55 -8.14 17.32 0.71
C THR A 55 -6.83 17.14 -0.05
N ILE A 56 -6.83 17.45 -1.35
CA ILE A 56 -5.61 17.42 -2.17
C ILE A 56 -4.54 18.31 -1.54
N GLU A 57 -4.91 19.53 -1.14
CA GLU A 57 -3.99 20.49 -0.54
C GLU A 57 -3.43 20.01 0.80
N GLY A 58 -4.27 19.46 1.68
CA GLY A 58 -3.85 18.94 2.99
C GLY A 58 -2.83 17.82 2.84
N PHE A 59 -3.09 16.87 1.94
CA PHE A 59 -2.16 15.77 1.71
C PHE A 59 -0.89 16.21 0.97
N CYS A 60 -0.98 17.14 0.00
CA CYS A 60 0.19 17.78 -0.61
C CYS A 60 1.08 18.48 0.41
N ASN A 61 0.48 19.18 1.38
CA ASN A 61 1.23 19.82 2.47
C ASN A 61 1.97 18.78 3.33
N LYS A 62 1.33 17.64 3.63
CA LYS A 62 1.97 16.53 4.34
C LYS A 62 3.16 15.96 3.57
N ILE A 63 3.01 15.74 2.25
CA ILE A 63 4.11 15.28 1.37
C ILE A 63 5.26 16.27 1.40
N ARG A 64 5.02 17.56 1.15
CA ARG A 64 6.06 18.61 1.18
C ARG A 64 6.76 18.67 2.53
N THR A 65 6.02 18.56 3.62
CA THR A 65 6.58 18.56 4.97
C THR A 65 7.48 17.34 5.19
N GLY A 66 7.07 16.17 4.74
CA GLY A 66 7.92 14.97 4.77
C GLY A 66 9.17 15.10 3.91
N LYS A 67 9.04 15.60 2.69
CA LYS A 67 10.19 15.86 1.79
C LYS A 67 11.19 16.84 2.39
N ASN A 68 10.71 17.92 3.00
CA ASN A 68 11.55 18.90 3.68
C ASN A 68 12.24 18.34 4.95
N ALA A 69 11.71 17.27 5.51
CA ALA A 69 12.28 16.61 6.69
C ALA A 69 13.38 15.61 6.35
N GLN A 70 13.46 15.16 5.09
CA GLN A 70 14.49 14.22 4.63
C GLN A 70 15.89 14.76 4.80
N VAL A 71 16.83 13.86 5.06
CA VAL A 71 18.27 14.15 5.20
C VAL A 71 19.02 13.72 3.94
N SER A 72 18.50 12.70 3.24
CA SER A 72 19.08 12.18 1.99
C SER A 72 18.04 12.12 0.88
N ASP A 73 18.51 12.08 -0.36
CA ASP A 73 17.67 11.92 -1.55
C ASP A 73 17.29 10.44 -1.81
N ASP A 74 17.85 9.50 -1.06
CA ASP A 74 17.66 8.06 -1.26
C ASP A 74 16.34 7.54 -0.64
N PHE A 75 15.76 8.27 0.31
CA PHE A 75 14.50 7.89 0.95
C PHE A 75 13.31 8.37 0.13
N MET A 76 12.34 7.47 -0.10
CA MET A 76 11.15 7.75 -0.92
C MET A 76 9.90 7.95 -0.07
N ILE A 77 9.07 8.92 -0.43
CA ILE A 77 7.69 9.07 0.05
C ILE A 77 6.74 8.67 -1.07
N ILE A 78 6.02 7.57 -0.88
CA ILE A 78 5.04 7.04 -1.84
C ILE A 78 3.65 7.45 -1.39
N ALA A 79 2.94 8.17 -2.25
CA ALA A 79 1.59 8.64 -1.99
C ALA A 79 0.56 7.58 -2.42
N ARG A 80 -0.19 7.02 -1.45
CA ARG A 80 -1.26 6.07 -1.70
C ARG A 80 -2.58 6.80 -1.85
N ILE A 81 -3.22 6.59 -3.00
CA ILE A 81 -4.48 7.22 -3.40
C ILE A 81 -5.64 6.27 -3.12
N GLU A 82 -6.57 6.71 -2.28
CA GLU A 82 -7.73 5.94 -1.84
C GLU A 82 -9.03 6.35 -2.57
N SER A 83 -8.95 7.13 -3.67
CA SER A 83 -10.13 7.60 -4.42
C SER A 83 -11.07 6.47 -4.82
N LEU A 84 -10.54 5.38 -5.41
CA LEU A 84 -11.35 4.25 -5.86
C LEU A 84 -11.96 3.46 -4.69
N ILE A 85 -11.27 3.41 -3.56
CA ILE A 85 -11.80 2.83 -2.31
C ILE A 85 -12.94 3.67 -1.75
N ALA A 86 -12.81 5.00 -1.82
CA ALA A 86 -13.83 5.96 -1.42
C ALA A 86 -15.00 6.08 -2.42
N GLY A 87 -15.00 5.31 -3.51
CA GLY A 87 -16.04 5.33 -4.54
C GLY A 87 -15.99 6.55 -5.46
N LYS A 88 -14.85 7.24 -5.53
CA LYS A 88 -14.62 8.35 -6.46
C LYS A 88 -14.15 7.83 -7.82
N SER A 89 -14.09 8.74 -8.79
CA SER A 89 -13.72 8.43 -10.17
C SER A 89 -12.21 8.25 -10.35
N ILE A 90 -11.83 7.66 -11.49
CA ILE A 90 -10.43 7.58 -11.95
C ILE A 90 -9.89 9.00 -12.23
N ASP A 91 -10.74 9.93 -12.68
CA ASP A 91 -10.33 11.32 -12.88
C ASP A 91 -9.92 12.01 -11.57
N ASP A 92 -10.65 11.76 -10.45
CA ASP A 92 -10.22 12.24 -9.11
C ASP A 92 -8.87 11.61 -8.73
N ALA A 93 -8.69 10.32 -8.95
CA ALA A 93 -7.43 9.64 -8.67
C ALA A 93 -6.25 10.20 -9.48
N LEU A 94 -6.46 10.48 -10.77
CA LEU A 94 -5.44 11.08 -11.65
C LEU A 94 -5.11 12.52 -11.25
N ALA A 95 -6.10 13.33 -10.91
CA ALA A 95 -5.89 14.69 -10.43
C ALA A 95 -5.05 14.70 -9.14
N ARG A 96 -5.35 13.78 -8.21
CA ARG A 96 -4.56 13.60 -6.97
C ARG A 96 -3.15 13.14 -7.28
N ALA A 97 -2.99 12.14 -8.15
CA ALA A 97 -1.67 11.65 -8.54
C ALA A 97 -0.78 12.78 -9.08
N ALA A 98 -1.32 13.60 -9.98
CA ALA A 98 -0.59 14.75 -10.54
C ALA A 98 -0.17 15.75 -9.44
N ALA A 99 -1.11 16.12 -8.57
CA ALA A 99 -0.85 17.06 -7.47
C ALA A 99 0.18 16.51 -6.46
N TYR A 100 0.13 15.21 -6.16
CA TYR A 100 1.05 14.58 -5.21
C TYR A 100 2.47 14.48 -5.77
N VAL A 101 2.61 14.17 -7.06
CA VAL A 101 3.91 14.21 -7.74
C VAL A 101 4.48 15.63 -7.75
N GLU A 102 3.67 16.64 -8.07
CA GLU A 102 4.06 18.05 -8.00
C GLU A 102 4.45 18.48 -6.58
N ALA A 103 3.80 17.92 -5.56
CA ALA A 103 4.15 18.15 -4.16
C ALA A 103 5.45 17.43 -3.73
N GLY A 104 6.04 16.59 -4.56
CA GLY A 104 7.31 15.90 -4.34
C GLY A 104 7.19 14.43 -3.95
N ALA A 105 6.03 13.79 -4.13
CA ALA A 105 5.93 12.33 -3.95
C ALA A 105 6.84 11.60 -4.94
N ASP A 106 7.65 10.67 -4.44
CA ASP A 106 8.62 9.89 -5.23
C ASP A 106 7.98 8.71 -5.95
N GLY A 107 6.76 8.33 -5.57
CA GLY A 107 5.97 7.28 -6.19
C GLY A 107 4.49 7.42 -5.88
N ILE A 108 3.66 6.78 -6.70
CA ILE A 108 2.21 6.74 -6.55
C ILE A 108 1.77 5.31 -6.34
N MET A 109 0.95 5.08 -5.31
CA MET A 109 0.27 3.81 -5.11
C MET A 109 -1.22 4.01 -5.35
N ILE A 110 -1.78 3.29 -6.33
CA ILE A 110 -3.22 3.25 -6.57
C ILE A 110 -3.81 2.01 -5.91
N HIS A 111 -4.94 2.19 -5.21
CA HIS A 111 -5.60 1.11 -4.49
C HIS A 111 -7.05 0.96 -4.94
N SER A 112 -7.49 -0.29 -5.17
CA SER A 112 -8.85 -0.62 -5.56
C SER A 112 -9.34 -1.90 -4.91
N LYS A 113 -10.65 -1.98 -4.70
CA LYS A 113 -11.36 -3.19 -4.29
C LYS A 113 -12.04 -3.92 -5.46
N ASN A 114 -11.93 -3.39 -6.67
CA ASN A 114 -12.49 -4.02 -7.86
C ASN A 114 -11.74 -5.32 -8.19
N LYS A 115 -12.50 -6.38 -8.41
CA LYS A 115 -11.94 -7.71 -8.68
C LYS A 115 -11.42 -7.88 -10.10
N SER A 116 -11.93 -7.09 -11.07
CA SER A 116 -11.46 -7.19 -12.46
C SER A 116 -10.07 -6.60 -12.68
N GLY A 117 -9.68 -5.58 -11.90
CA GLY A 117 -8.45 -4.82 -12.10
C GLY A 117 -8.51 -3.80 -13.24
N ASP A 118 -9.66 -3.65 -13.92
CA ASP A 118 -9.79 -2.75 -15.07
C ASP A 118 -9.56 -1.28 -14.70
N ASP A 119 -10.03 -0.87 -13.53
CA ASP A 119 -9.82 0.47 -13.00
C ASP A 119 -8.34 0.76 -12.69
N ILE A 120 -7.60 -0.22 -12.22
CA ILE A 120 -6.13 -0.12 -12.04
C ILE A 120 -5.45 0.02 -13.40
N LYS A 121 -5.83 -0.82 -14.36
CA LYS A 121 -5.30 -0.77 -15.73
C LYS A 121 -5.55 0.61 -16.36
N GLU A 122 -6.78 1.10 -16.31
CA GLU A 122 -7.15 2.41 -16.86
C GLU A 122 -6.37 3.53 -16.19
N PHE A 123 -6.30 3.53 -14.84
CA PHE A 123 -5.51 4.52 -14.11
C PHE A 123 -4.05 4.50 -14.56
N CYS A 124 -3.41 3.33 -14.58
CA CYS A 124 -1.99 3.20 -14.96
C CYS A 124 -1.73 3.70 -16.36
N GLN A 125 -2.54 3.28 -17.34
CA GLN A 125 -2.38 3.68 -18.74
C GLN A 125 -2.53 5.20 -18.91
N ARG A 126 -3.56 5.80 -18.30
CA ARG A 126 -3.80 7.25 -18.39
C ARG A 126 -2.73 8.06 -17.63
N PHE A 127 -2.30 7.59 -16.48
CA PHE A 127 -1.23 8.23 -15.71
C PHE A 127 0.09 8.22 -16.51
N ARG A 128 0.42 7.12 -17.19
CA ARG A 128 1.64 7.00 -18.00
C ARG A 128 1.69 7.94 -19.20
N VAL A 129 0.56 8.35 -19.75
CA VAL A 129 0.51 9.37 -20.81
C VAL A 129 1.06 10.71 -20.32
N ALA A 130 0.76 11.09 -19.09
CA ALA A 130 1.18 12.37 -18.50
C ALA A 130 2.50 12.27 -17.71
N ASN A 131 2.82 11.09 -17.18
CA ASN A 131 3.98 10.88 -16.31
C ASN A 131 4.65 9.52 -16.58
N VAL A 132 5.79 9.56 -17.24
CA VAL A 132 6.53 8.36 -17.67
C VAL A 132 7.43 7.80 -16.58
N SER A 133 7.94 8.63 -15.67
CA SER A 133 9.05 8.30 -14.78
C SER A 133 8.64 7.93 -13.36
N THR A 134 7.58 8.52 -12.81
CA THR A 134 7.19 8.27 -11.41
C THR A 134 6.79 6.80 -11.21
N PRO A 135 7.40 6.08 -10.26
CA PRO A 135 7.04 4.71 -9.96
C PRO A 135 5.57 4.54 -9.58
N ILE A 136 4.93 3.51 -10.13
CA ILE A 136 3.58 3.08 -9.75
C ILE A 136 3.68 1.81 -8.91
N VAL A 137 3.04 1.84 -7.74
CA VAL A 137 2.92 0.72 -6.81
C VAL A 137 1.48 0.23 -6.78
N VAL A 138 1.28 -1.08 -6.77
CA VAL A 138 -0.04 -1.71 -6.65
C VAL A 138 -0.04 -2.85 -5.63
N VAL A 139 -1.23 -3.19 -5.12
CA VAL A 139 -1.44 -4.34 -4.21
C VAL A 139 -2.50 -5.25 -4.80
N PRO A 140 -2.15 -6.27 -5.60
CA PRO A 140 -3.09 -7.10 -6.35
C PRO A 140 -3.80 -8.14 -5.48
N THR A 141 -4.34 -7.75 -4.32
CA THR A 141 -5.04 -8.66 -3.40
C THR A 141 -6.42 -9.04 -3.92
N THR A 142 -7.18 -8.08 -4.46
CA THR A 142 -8.55 -8.29 -4.95
C THR A 142 -8.59 -8.77 -6.40
N TYR A 143 -7.64 -8.38 -7.22
CA TYR A 143 -7.43 -8.78 -8.61
C TYR A 143 -6.24 -9.71 -8.76
N SER A 144 -6.16 -10.71 -7.89
CA SER A 144 -5.00 -11.62 -7.76
C SER A 144 -4.77 -12.56 -8.96
N HIS A 145 -5.66 -12.56 -9.95
CA HIS A 145 -5.51 -13.31 -11.21
C HIS A 145 -4.63 -12.58 -12.23
N ILE A 146 -4.38 -11.28 -12.03
CA ILE A 146 -3.52 -10.48 -12.93
C ILE A 146 -2.06 -10.82 -12.64
N THR A 147 -1.32 -11.19 -13.67
CA THR A 147 0.08 -11.57 -13.57
C THR A 147 1.01 -10.35 -13.46
N GLU A 148 2.23 -10.56 -12.94
CA GLU A 148 3.26 -9.51 -12.90
C GLU A 148 3.60 -8.97 -14.29
N THR A 149 3.60 -9.83 -15.31
CA THR A 149 3.83 -9.45 -16.71
C THR A 149 2.74 -8.51 -17.21
N GLU A 150 1.47 -8.78 -16.90
CA GLU A 150 0.37 -7.89 -17.24
C GLU A 150 0.46 -6.57 -16.50
N LEU A 151 0.72 -6.58 -15.19
CA LEU A 151 0.93 -5.37 -14.40
C LEU A 151 2.07 -4.52 -14.97
N ALA A 152 3.20 -5.13 -15.30
CA ALA A 152 4.33 -4.44 -15.93
C ALA A 152 3.94 -3.83 -17.28
N SER A 153 3.12 -4.51 -18.09
CA SER A 153 2.64 -3.98 -19.38
C SER A 153 1.74 -2.73 -19.23
N TRP A 154 1.10 -2.56 -18.07
CA TRP A 154 0.33 -1.36 -17.75
C TRP A 154 1.20 -0.21 -17.20
N GLY A 155 2.50 -0.47 -16.98
CA GLY A 155 3.46 0.50 -16.46
C GLY A 155 3.62 0.47 -14.94
N VAL A 156 3.18 -0.60 -14.27
CA VAL A 156 3.43 -0.82 -12.84
C VAL A 156 4.91 -1.18 -12.63
N ASN A 157 5.51 -0.64 -11.57
CA ASN A 157 6.92 -0.87 -11.22
C ASN A 157 7.07 -1.80 -10.00
N VAL A 158 6.12 -1.76 -9.05
CA VAL A 158 6.19 -2.52 -7.82
C VAL A 158 4.83 -3.16 -7.52
N GLY A 159 4.80 -4.47 -7.35
CA GLY A 159 3.66 -5.23 -6.84
C GLY A 159 3.90 -5.66 -5.40
N ILE A 160 2.98 -5.32 -4.49
CA ILE A 160 3.05 -5.72 -3.08
C ILE A 160 2.08 -6.87 -2.82
N TYR A 161 2.58 -8.03 -2.45
CA TYR A 161 1.80 -9.20 -2.07
C TYR A 161 1.49 -9.17 -0.58
N ALA A 162 0.45 -8.41 -0.22
CA ALA A 162 0.06 -8.16 1.16
C ALA A 162 -0.57 -9.40 1.82
N ASN A 163 -0.10 -9.73 3.04
CA ASN A 163 -0.69 -10.71 3.94
C ASN A 163 -0.67 -12.19 3.49
N HIS A 164 -0.17 -12.55 2.31
CA HIS A 164 -0.20 -13.94 1.84
C HIS A 164 0.56 -14.87 2.78
N MET A 165 1.78 -14.49 3.20
CA MET A 165 2.60 -15.29 4.12
C MET A 165 1.94 -15.42 5.50
N LEU A 166 1.45 -14.33 6.06
CA LEU A 166 0.77 -14.34 7.36
C LEU A 166 -0.50 -15.20 7.33
N ARG A 167 -1.32 -15.07 6.29
CA ARG A 167 -2.56 -15.85 6.14
C ARG A 167 -2.28 -17.33 5.97
N SER A 168 -1.26 -17.70 5.21
CA SER A 168 -0.82 -19.10 5.08
C SER A 168 -0.31 -19.65 6.40
N ALA A 169 0.56 -18.93 7.09
CA ALA A 169 1.10 -19.34 8.38
C ALA A 169 -0.01 -19.51 9.43
N TYR A 170 -0.95 -18.58 9.52
CA TYR A 170 -2.07 -18.67 10.46
C TYR A 170 -2.91 -19.92 10.22
N HIS A 171 -3.25 -20.20 8.97
CA HIS A 171 -4.07 -21.38 8.61
C HIS A 171 -3.37 -22.68 8.98
N SER A 172 -2.08 -22.79 8.66
CA SER A 172 -1.25 -23.96 9.00
C SER A 172 -1.13 -24.14 10.52
N MET A 173 -0.87 -23.06 11.26
CA MET A 173 -0.80 -23.11 12.74
C MET A 173 -2.12 -23.56 13.38
N VAL A 174 -3.26 -23.08 12.90
CA VAL A 174 -4.58 -23.52 13.38
C VAL A 174 -4.82 -24.99 13.13
N ASN A 175 -4.47 -25.48 11.93
CA ASN A 175 -4.64 -26.90 11.58
C ASN A 175 -3.70 -27.80 12.41
N CYS A 176 -2.46 -27.40 12.60
CA CYS A 176 -1.51 -28.09 13.47
C CYS A 176 -2.05 -28.20 14.91
N ALA A 177 -2.52 -27.10 15.50
CA ALA A 177 -3.11 -27.10 16.83
C ALA A 177 -4.34 -28.02 16.94
N LYS A 178 -5.23 -27.99 15.96
CA LYS A 178 -6.40 -28.90 15.88
C LYS A 178 -5.97 -30.36 15.81
N SER A 179 -4.97 -30.69 15.01
CA SER A 179 -4.46 -32.05 14.90
C SER A 179 -3.94 -32.57 16.24
N ILE A 180 -3.17 -31.76 16.97
CA ILE A 180 -2.67 -32.13 18.31
C ILE A 180 -3.82 -32.37 19.28
N LEU A 181 -4.81 -31.47 19.30
CA LEU A 181 -5.97 -31.58 20.20
C LEU A 181 -6.83 -32.82 19.90
N MET A 182 -7.02 -33.14 18.62
CA MET A 182 -7.84 -34.28 18.21
C MET A 182 -7.17 -35.63 18.47
N ASN A 183 -5.85 -35.68 18.33
CA ASN A 183 -5.10 -36.92 18.48
C ASN A 183 -4.46 -37.10 19.87
N GLU A 184 -4.60 -36.09 20.76
CA GLU A 184 -3.99 -36.05 22.10
C GLU A 184 -2.46 -36.30 22.08
N ARG A 185 -1.82 -36.05 20.92
CA ARG A 185 -0.38 -36.20 20.67
C ARG A 185 0.04 -35.40 19.41
N SER A 186 1.34 -35.22 19.22
CA SER A 186 1.89 -34.39 18.15
C SER A 186 2.31 -35.13 16.88
N GLN A 187 2.26 -36.47 16.86
CA GLN A 187 2.85 -37.25 15.75
C GLN A 187 2.22 -36.91 14.41
N GLU A 188 0.90 -36.83 14.34
CA GLU A 188 0.16 -36.51 13.12
C GLU A 188 0.46 -35.07 12.68
N ALA A 189 0.50 -34.14 13.65
CA ALA A 189 0.81 -32.75 13.40
C ALA A 189 2.25 -32.57 12.86
N VAL A 190 3.23 -33.32 13.38
CA VAL A 190 4.62 -33.31 12.89
C VAL A 190 4.69 -33.80 11.46
N ASN A 191 4.00 -34.88 11.12
CA ASN A 191 4.04 -35.47 9.80
C ASN A 191 3.38 -34.59 8.71
N GLU A 192 2.35 -33.83 9.08
CA GLU A 192 1.52 -33.06 8.13
C GLU A 192 1.90 -31.58 8.05
N TYR A 193 2.29 -30.97 9.17
CA TYR A 193 2.45 -29.51 9.28
C TYR A 193 3.87 -29.05 9.67
N CYS A 194 4.72 -29.93 10.17
CA CYS A 194 6.07 -29.57 10.59
C CYS A 194 7.12 -30.12 9.63
N MET A 195 8.05 -29.28 9.21
CA MET A 195 9.23 -29.71 8.41
C MET A 195 10.36 -30.15 9.33
#